data_c87456a127ee074989f7b1541998367d
#
_entry.id   c87456a127ee074989f7b1541998367d
#
_cell.length_a   1.000
_cell.length_b   1.000
_cell.length_c   1.000
_cell.angle_alpha   90.00
_cell.angle_beta   90.00
_cell.angle_gamma   90.00
#
_symmetry.space_group_name_H-M   'P 1'
#
loop_
_entity.id
_entity.type
_entity.pdbx_description
1 polymer ?
#
loop_
_entity_poly.entity_id
_entity_poly.type
_entity_poly.pdbx_seq_one_letter_code
_entity_poly.pdbx_strand_id
1 'polypeptide(L)'
;MRFLFYSHDGFGLGHTCRNLAIARALVAASPKATVLLATGSDDCARLDIPERVEILKLPSLRKLANERYGSRNLVVSESEIRALRSRLLSSAIETFWPDVLLVDKHPFGANGELRDGLERLRDHGGRSVLGLRDILDAPETVAAEWRPHGLPDRIHDFYDRVLVYGQREIFDSVAAYGFSPALAARTAYCGYVAAPEETPDDRPSASTAHSHAVPRPGAGRPVVLATVGGGEDGFELLRTFLETAGDAPWRSIAVTGPLVRNGEGQRLAELAGRSGAELHRFVPRLGDWFSSVAAVVCMGGYNTVTQGLQRGTPLVCVPRTHPRREQVLRAEALGRLGLLRHLDPARLDASSLKAAVTEALGLSRPNLARQIRSHLRFDGAEVAAQHLLAQARARRGMRRPGLRISVPTPMLALA
;
A
#
# COMPACT_ATOMS: atom_id res chain seq x y z
N MET A 1 1.33 18.93 -16.65
CA MET A 1 0.19 18.52 -15.81
C MET A 1 0.70 18.29 -14.40
N ARG A 2 0.02 18.82 -13.40
CA ARG A 2 0.42 18.72 -11.98
C ARG A 2 -0.54 17.78 -11.26
N PHE A 3 0.01 16.83 -10.54
CA PHE A 3 -0.76 15.85 -9.78
C PHE A 3 -0.35 15.91 -8.32
N LEU A 4 -1.31 16.05 -7.43
CA LEU A 4 -1.10 15.93 -6.00
C LEU A 4 -1.64 14.57 -5.56
N PHE A 5 -0.79 13.74 -4.96
CA PHE A 5 -1.21 12.47 -4.37
C PHE A 5 -1.23 12.64 -2.85
N TYR A 6 -2.26 12.12 -2.22
CA TYR A 6 -2.37 12.12 -0.77
C TYR A 6 -2.44 10.71 -0.23
N SER A 7 -1.59 10.42 0.74
CA SER A 7 -1.55 9.18 1.51
C SER A 7 -1.52 9.52 3.00
N HIS A 8 -2.50 9.01 3.77
CA HIS A 8 -2.58 9.33 5.20
C HIS A 8 -1.53 8.63 6.06
N ASP A 9 -0.72 7.74 5.48
CA ASP A 9 0.19 6.78 6.13
C ASP A 9 0.62 7.19 7.54
N GLY A 10 0.06 6.48 8.53
CA GLY A 10 0.53 6.54 9.92
C GLY A 10 1.32 5.29 10.30
N PHE A 11 1.13 4.19 9.55
CA PHE A 11 1.76 2.91 9.78
C PHE A 11 2.08 2.21 8.45
N GLY A 12 3.33 1.78 8.30
CA GLY A 12 3.79 1.03 7.13
C GLY A 12 3.90 1.85 5.86
N LEU A 13 4.49 1.26 4.84
CA LEU A 13 4.77 1.88 3.54
C LEU A 13 3.72 1.53 2.47
N GLY A 14 2.67 0.78 2.82
CA GLY A 14 1.78 0.17 1.84
C GLY A 14 1.06 1.15 0.91
N HIS A 15 0.57 2.26 1.45
CA HIS A 15 -0.10 3.30 0.66
C HIS A 15 0.92 4.10 -0.14
N THR A 16 2.03 4.51 0.49
CA THR A 16 3.10 5.27 -0.16
C THR A 16 3.71 4.47 -1.32
N CYS A 17 4.03 3.19 -1.14
CA CYS A 17 4.57 2.34 -2.22
C CYS A 17 3.59 2.19 -3.39
N ARG A 18 2.29 2.02 -3.12
CA ARG A 18 1.27 1.97 -4.17
C ARG A 18 1.16 3.29 -4.92
N ASN A 19 1.11 4.40 -4.22
CA ASN A 19 1.09 5.73 -4.83
C ASN A 19 2.35 6.02 -5.64
N LEU A 20 3.51 5.58 -5.19
CA LEU A 20 4.76 5.69 -5.97
C LEU A 20 4.72 4.83 -7.23
N ALA A 21 4.17 3.62 -7.19
CA ALA A 21 4.00 2.79 -8.38
C ALA A 21 3.11 3.50 -9.42
N ILE A 22 1.99 4.09 -8.98
CA ILE A 22 1.10 4.88 -9.85
C ILE A 22 1.81 6.14 -10.35
N ALA A 23 2.55 6.86 -9.50
CA ALA A 23 3.30 8.05 -9.88
C ALA A 23 4.37 7.72 -10.93
N ARG A 24 5.10 6.61 -10.76
CA ARG A 24 6.08 6.10 -11.72
C ARG A 24 5.45 5.83 -13.08
N ALA A 25 4.35 5.09 -13.13
CA ALA A 25 3.60 4.83 -14.35
C ALA A 25 3.08 6.13 -15.00
N LEU A 26 2.62 7.09 -14.20
CA LEU A 26 2.11 8.37 -14.66
C LEU A 26 3.20 9.24 -15.32
N VAL A 27 4.38 9.37 -14.70
CA VAL A 27 5.48 10.17 -15.26
C VAL A 27 6.14 9.47 -16.44
N ALA A 28 6.13 8.14 -16.50
CA ALA A 28 6.54 7.37 -17.67
C ALA A 28 5.60 7.58 -18.86
N ALA A 29 4.28 7.56 -18.61
CA ALA A 29 3.26 7.74 -19.65
C ALA A 29 3.17 9.19 -20.18
N SER A 30 3.69 10.18 -19.46
CA SER A 30 3.62 11.59 -19.87
C SER A 30 4.84 12.40 -19.43
N PRO A 31 5.67 12.89 -20.40
CA PRO A 31 6.81 13.77 -20.08
C PRO A 31 6.41 15.10 -19.42
N LYS A 32 5.14 15.51 -19.58
CA LYS A 32 4.60 16.75 -19.01
C LYS A 32 3.98 16.56 -17.61
N ALA A 33 3.95 15.32 -17.10
CA ALA A 33 3.43 15.05 -15.77
C ALA A 33 4.49 15.30 -14.69
N THR A 34 4.07 15.89 -13.57
CA THR A 34 4.83 16.00 -12.33
C THR A 34 3.92 15.69 -11.16
N VAL A 35 4.45 15.04 -10.15
CA VAL A 35 3.69 14.57 -8.99
C VAL A 35 4.28 15.14 -7.71
N LEU A 36 3.44 15.70 -6.86
CA LEU A 36 3.74 15.99 -5.47
C LEU A 36 3.01 14.96 -4.60
N LEU A 37 3.74 14.10 -3.89
CA LEU A 37 3.17 13.07 -3.02
C LEU A 37 3.21 13.52 -1.56
N ALA A 38 2.06 13.87 -1.02
CA ALA A 38 1.90 14.19 0.40
C ALA A 38 1.72 12.91 1.22
N THR A 39 2.64 12.64 2.15
CA THR A 39 2.61 11.45 3.01
C THR A 39 3.07 11.77 4.43
N GLY A 40 2.46 11.06 5.42
CA GLY A 40 2.90 11.09 6.81
C GLY A 40 3.96 10.03 7.15
N SER A 41 4.37 9.19 6.19
CA SER A 41 5.34 8.13 6.45
C SER A 41 6.74 8.67 6.75
N ASP A 42 7.37 8.21 7.84
CA ASP A 42 8.73 8.59 8.19
C ASP A 42 9.78 7.87 7.31
N ASP A 43 9.41 6.73 6.75
CA ASP A 43 10.30 5.92 5.92
C ASP A 43 10.29 6.32 4.43
N CYS A 44 9.58 7.38 4.06
CA CYS A 44 9.51 7.83 2.66
C CYS A 44 10.88 8.22 2.08
N ALA A 45 11.82 8.68 2.91
CA ALA A 45 13.19 9.02 2.49
C ALA A 45 14.04 7.79 2.06
N ARG A 46 13.57 6.57 2.37
CA ARG A 46 14.24 5.31 1.99
C ARG A 46 13.70 4.71 0.70
N LEU A 47 12.68 5.35 0.12
CA LEU A 47 12.05 4.89 -1.11
C LEU A 47 12.78 5.46 -2.33
N ASP A 48 12.83 4.68 -3.38
CA ASP A 48 13.31 5.14 -4.68
C ASP A 48 12.25 6.05 -5.33
N ILE A 49 12.54 7.34 -5.37
CA ILE A 49 11.64 8.38 -5.88
C ILE A 49 11.99 8.61 -7.36
N PRO A 50 11.04 8.39 -8.29
CA PRO A 50 11.30 8.62 -9.70
C PRO A 50 11.46 10.11 -10.00
N GLU A 51 12.14 10.42 -11.12
CA GLU A 51 12.23 11.81 -11.62
C GLU A 51 10.84 12.44 -11.76
N ARG A 52 10.75 13.75 -11.52
CA ARG A 52 9.50 14.55 -11.57
C ARG A 52 8.46 14.17 -10.53
N VAL A 53 8.87 13.43 -9.50
CA VAL A 53 8.08 13.14 -8.31
C VAL A 53 8.80 13.70 -7.09
N GLU A 54 8.09 14.47 -6.28
CA GLU A 54 8.61 15.05 -5.04
C GLU A 54 7.73 14.65 -3.86
N ILE A 55 8.33 14.57 -2.67
CA ILE A 55 7.63 14.21 -1.44
C ILE A 55 7.32 15.45 -0.60
N LEU A 56 6.06 15.66 -0.29
CA LEU A 56 5.63 16.58 0.76
C LEU A 56 5.44 15.79 2.06
N LYS A 57 6.43 15.86 2.95
CA LYS A 57 6.37 15.18 4.24
C LYS A 57 5.43 15.92 5.20
N LEU A 58 4.32 15.26 5.54
CA LEU A 58 3.38 15.72 6.56
C LEU A 58 3.81 15.21 7.96
N PRO A 59 3.49 15.94 9.05
CA PRO A 59 3.66 15.41 10.40
C PRO A 59 3.02 14.03 10.56
N SER A 60 3.77 13.08 11.14
CA SER A 60 3.35 11.68 11.25
C SER A 60 2.20 11.51 12.24
N LEU A 61 1.29 10.59 11.90
CA LEU A 61 0.16 10.23 12.75
C LEU A 61 0.36 8.87 13.41
N ARG A 62 -0.24 8.69 14.59
CA ARG A 62 -0.46 7.38 15.22
C ARG A 62 -1.96 7.09 15.31
N LYS A 63 -2.32 5.84 15.12
CA LYS A 63 -3.70 5.40 15.31
C LYS A 63 -4.01 5.32 16.80
N LEU A 64 -5.07 5.97 17.23
CA LEU A 64 -5.56 5.95 18.61
C LEU A 64 -6.73 4.97 18.77
N ALA A 65 -7.60 4.92 17.77
CA ALA A 65 -8.75 4.01 17.66
C ALA A 65 -9.13 3.86 16.18
N ASN A 66 -10.22 3.14 15.87
CA ASN A 66 -10.74 3.10 14.52
C ASN A 66 -11.04 4.52 14.01
N GLU A 67 -10.45 4.86 12.86
CA GLU A 67 -10.61 6.15 12.17
C GLU A 67 -10.22 7.39 13.01
N ARG A 68 -9.58 7.20 14.19
CA ARG A 68 -9.04 8.30 15.01
C ARG A 68 -7.53 8.27 15.02
N TYR A 69 -6.94 9.43 14.74
CA TYR A 69 -5.49 9.61 14.62
C TYR A 69 -5.03 10.81 15.45
N GLY A 70 -3.95 10.63 16.19
CA GLY A 70 -3.28 11.69 16.93
C GLY A 70 -1.85 11.88 16.42
N SER A 71 -1.16 12.87 16.98
CA SER A 71 0.25 13.10 16.67
C SER A 71 1.10 11.92 17.10
N ARG A 72 2.10 11.55 16.30
CA ARG A 72 3.08 10.52 16.62
C ARG A 72 4.23 11.07 17.45
N ASN A 73 4.81 12.19 17.02
CA ASN A 73 6.06 12.71 17.55
C ASN A 73 5.90 14.08 18.24
N LEU A 74 4.85 14.84 17.91
CA LEU A 74 4.62 16.15 18.51
C LEU A 74 3.72 16.03 19.72
N VAL A 75 3.98 16.82 20.75
CA VAL A 75 3.15 16.92 21.97
C VAL A 75 2.05 17.96 21.70
N VAL A 76 1.05 17.56 20.92
CA VAL A 76 -0.10 18.41 20.54
C VAL A 76 -1.39 17.57 20.54
N SER A 77 -2.53 18.23 20.66
CA SER A 77 -3.85 17.59 20.63
C SER A 77 -4.22 17.04 19.24
N GLU A 78 -5.24 16.18 19.19
CA GLU A 78 -5.79 15.67 17.90
C GLU A 78 -6.28 16.80 16.99
N SER A 79 -6.88 17.85 17.57
CA SER A 79 -7.38 19.01 16.82
C SER A 79 -6.24 19.85 16.24
N GLU A 80 -5.18 20.07 17.01
CA GLU A 80 -4.02 20.85 16.58
C GLU A 80 -3.25 20.14 15.45
N ILE A 81 -2.97 18.84 15.59
CA ILE A 81 -2.28 18.09 14.53
C ILE A 81 -3.13 18.03 13.26
N ARG A 82 -4.45 17.86 13.37
CA ARG A 82 -5.36 17.90 12.23
C ARG A 82 -5.33 19.28 11.55
N ALA A 83 -5.43 20.36 12.33
CA ALA A 83 -5.42 21.72 11.81
C ALA A 83 -4.09 22.05 11.09
N LEU A 84 -2.95 21.65 11.68
CA LEU A 84 -1.64 21.82 11.07
C LEU A 84 -1.56 21.11 9.71
N ARG A 85 -1.93 19.83 9.66
CA ARG A 85 -1.88 19.03 8.43
C ARG A 85 -2.86 19.54 7.36
N SER A 86 -4.07 19.94 7.78
CA SER A 86 -5.08 20.53 6.88
C SER A 86 -4.56 21.81 6.23
N ARG A 87 -3.91 22.69 6.99
CA ARG A 87 -3.32 23.93 6.45
C ARG A 87 -2.18 23.66 5.47
N LEU A 88 -1.29 22.71 5.77
CA LEU A 88 -0.21 22.30 4.87
C LEU A 88 -0.77 21.76 3.54
N LEU A 89 -1.79 20.91 3.59
CA LEU A 89 -2.44 20.36 2.41
C LEU A 89 -3.16 21.44 1.60
N SER A 90 -3.91 22.33 2.26
CA SER A 90 -4.60 23.44 1.60
C SER A 90 -3.60 24.39 0.93
N SER A 91 -2.51 24.75 1.61
CA SER A 91 -1.45 25.57 1.03
C SER A 91 -0.77 24.89 -0.17
N ALA A 92 -0.52 23.58 -0.08
CA ALA A 92 0.02 22.82 -1.22
C ALA A 92 -0.94 22.84 -2.42
N ILE A 93 -2.23 22.66 -2.19
CA ILE A 93 -3.25 22.74 -3.26
C ILE A 93 -3.29 24.13 -3.89
N GLU A 94 -3.28 25.18 -3.09
CA GLU A 94 -3.31 26.57 -3.57
C GLU A 94 -2.05 26.96 -4.36
N THR A 95 -0.87 26.59 -3.88
CA THR A 95 0.41 27.01 -4.48
C THR A 95 0.87 26.08 -5.59
N PHE A 96 0.78 24.77 -5.40
CA PHE A 96 1.13 23.79 -6.44
C PHE A 96 0.08 23.78 -7.57
N TRP A 97 -1.19 24.13 -7.30
CA TRP A 97 -2.28 24.21 -8.24
C TRP A 97 -2.44 22.94 -9.08
N PRO A 98 -2.76 21.80 -8.44
CA PRO A 98 -2.81 20.52 -9.13
C PRO A 98 -3.96 20.48 -10.14
N ASP A 99 -3.73 19.81 -11.26
CA ASP A 99 -4.78 19.47 -12.22
C ASP A 99 -5.67 18.34 -11.68
N VAL A 100 -5.06 17.40 -10.94
CA VAL A 100 -5.74 16.27 -10.31
C VAL A 100 -5.18 16.04 -8.91
N LEU A 101 -6.07 15.78 -7.94
CA LEU A 101 -5.75 15.26 -6.61
C LEU A 101 -6.18 13.79 -6.56
N LEU A 102 -5.23 12.87 -6.33
CA LEU A 102 -5.50 11.48 -5.99
C LEU A 102 -5.47 11.30 -4.48
N VAL A 103 -6.57 10.83 -3.90
CA VAL A 103 -6.70 10.54 -2.47
C VAL A 103 -6.75 9.05 -2.26
N ASP A 104 -5.85 8.49 -1.45
CA ASP A 104 -5.80 7.05 -1.19
C ASP A 104 -6.57 6.70 0.08
N LYS A 105 -7.55 5.81 -0.05
CA LYS A 105 -8.36 5.15 0.97
C LYS A 105 -9.37 6.04 1.69
N HIS A 106 -8.93 7.08 2.40
CA HIS A 106 -9.80 7.91 3.24
C HIS A 106 -10.33 9.11 2.46
N PRO A 107 -11.62 9.17 2.10
CA PRO A 107 -12.15 10.19 1.21
C PRO A 107 -11.90 11.64 1.65
N PHE A 108 -11.90 11.89 2.96
CA PHE A 108 -11.62 13.23 3.51
C PHE A 108 -10.28 13.32 4.25
N GLY A 109 -9.38 12.35 4.03
CA GLY A 109 -8.11 12.24 4.75
C GLY A 109 -8.27 11.77 6.20
N ALA A 110 -7.16 11.63 6.92
CA ALA A 110 -7.18 11.28 8.32
C ALA A 110 -7.93 12.36 9.13
N ASN A 111 -8.88 11.96 9.98
CA ASN A 111 -9.70 12.87 10.78
C ASN A 111 -10.38 14.00 9.95
N GLY A 112 -10.57 13.83 8.66
CA GLY A 112 -11.21 14.82 7.78
C GLY A 112 -10.31 16.01 7.37
N GLU A 113 -9.00 15.90 7.47
CA GLU A 113 -8.02 16.98 7.21
C GLU A 113 -7.97 17.46 5.75
N LEU A 114 -8.51 16.69 4.80
CA LEU A 114 -8.54 17.04 3.37
C LEU A 114 -9.79 17.83 2.93
N ARG A 115 -10.79 18.00 3.78
CA ARG A 115 -12.07 18.59 3.38
C ARG A 115 -11.88 19.96 2.75
N ASP A 116 -11.23 20.89 3.47
CA ASP A 116 -10.99 22.25 2.99
C ASP A 116 -10.17 22.27 1.70
N GLY A 117 -9.19 21.34 1.60
CA GLY A 117 -8.37 21.17 0.41
C GLY A 117 -9.17 20.71 -0.82
N LEU A 118 -10.12 19.80 -0.64
CA LEU A 118 -11.01 19.33 -1.72
C LEU A 118 -11.95 20.44 -2.21
N GLU A 119 -12.48 21.25 -1.30
CA GLU A 119 -13.30 22.43 -1.65
C GLU A 119 -12.48 23.43 -2.47
N ARG A 120 -11.27 23.80 -2.01
CA ARG A 120 -10.34 24.68 -2.74
C ARG A 120 -9.96 24.13 -4.11
N LEU A 121 -9.68 22.83 -4.19
CA LEU A 121 -9.38 22.18 -5.47
C LEU A 121 -10.51 22.35 -6.47
N ARG A 122 -11.75 22.15 -6.02
CA ARG A 122 -12.96 22.31 -6.85
C ARG A 122 -13.13 23.77 -7.31
N ASP A 123 -12.92 24.75 -6.43
CA ASP A 123 -12.99 26.18 -6.75
C ASP A 123 -11.96 26.57 -7.81
N HIS A 124 -10.83 25.88 -7.84
CA HIS A 124 -9.79 26.04 -8.87
C HIS A 124 -10.08 25.25 -10.16
N GLY A 125 -11.21 24.55 -10.26
CA GLY A 125 -11.54 23.69 -11.40
C GLY A 125 -10.64 22.45 -11.51
N GLY A 126 -9.91 22.09 -10.45
CA GLY A 126 -9.14 20.84 -10.37
C GLY A 126 -10.07 19.62 -10.25
N ARG A 127 -9.53 18.44 -10.53
CA ARG A 127 -10.26 17.17 -10.46
C ARG A 127 -9.81 16.37 -9.26
N SER A 128 -10.74 15.65 -8.66
CA SER A 128 -10.49 14.75 -7.53
C SER A 128 -10.76 13.30 -7.91
N VAL A 129 -9.83 12.43 -7.53
CA VAL A 129 -9.91 10.99 -7.76
C VAL A 129 -9.70 10.27 -6.43
N LEU A 130 -10.60 9.33 -6.10
CA LEU A 130 -10.47 8.49 -4.92
C LEU A 130 -9.90 7.13 -5.32
N GLY A 131 -8.81 6.72 -4.69
CA GLY A 131 -8.22 5.40 -4.84
C GLY A 131 -8.62 4.48 -3.69
N LEU A 132 -9.19 3.34 -3.99
CA LEU A 132 -9.59 2.32 -3.02
C LEU A 132 -8.83 1.02 -3.27
N ARG A 133 -8.43 0.33 -2.20
CA ARG A 133 -7.93 -1.04 -2.34
C ARG A 133 -9.06 -1.96 -2.84
N ASP A 134 -8.66 -3.11 -3.35
CA ASP A 134 -9.55 -4.20 -3.75
C ASP A 134 -10.66 -4.48 -2.72
N ILE A 135 -10.27 -4.69 -1.46
CA ILE A 135 -11.16 -4.97 -0.33
C ILE A 135 -10.80 -4.00 0.80
N LEU A 136 -11.76 -3.25 1.30
CA LEU A 136 -11.58 -2.32 2.42
C LEU A 136 -11.73 -3.05 3.76
N ASP A 137 -12.85 -3.78 3.91
CA ASP A 137 -13.19 -4.65 5.04
C ASP A 137 -14.43 -5.49 4.66
N ALA A 138 -14.98 -6.23 5.62
CA ALA A 138 -16.27 -6.88 5.47
C ALA A 138 -17.37 -5.85 5.15
N PRO A 139 -18.31 -6.18 4.23
CA PRO A 139 -19.34 -5.23 3.79
C PRO A 139 -20.13 -4.60 4.93
N GLU A 140 -20.49 -5.39 5.93
CA GLU A 140 -21.21 -4.92 7.13
C GLU A 140 -20.40 -3.91 7.95
N THR A 141 -19.09 -4.12 8.07
CA THR A 141 -18.18 -3.20 8.77
C THR A 141 -18.06 -1.87 8.01
N VAL A 142 -17.86 -1.93 6.70
CA VAL A 142 -17.80 -0.72 5.86
C VAL A 142 -19.12 0.03 5.89
N ALA A 143 -20.26 -0.68 5.81
CA ALA A 143 -21.57 -0.07 5.90
C ALA A 143 -21.80 0.63 7.26
N ALA A 144 -21.40 0.00 8.35
CA ALA A 144 -21.49 0.58 9.70
C ALA A 144 -20.61 1.84 9.86
N GLU A 145 -19.41 1.85 9.26
CA GLU A 145 -18.53 3.01 9.27
C GLU A 145 -19.02 4.15 8.34
N TRP A 146 -19.58 3.83 7.19
CA TRP A 146 -19.90 4.80 6.14
C TRP A 146 -21.28 5.45 6.27
N ARG A 147 -22.32 4.68 6.65
CA ARG A 147 -23.72 5.16 6.74
C ARG A 147 -23.89 6.37 7.68
N PRO A 148 -23.33 6.38 8.91
CA PRO A 148 -23.51 7.51 9.82
C PRO A 148 -22.96 8.83 9.28
N HIS A 149 -22.03 8.73 8.32
CA HIS A 149 -21.36 9.89 7.71
C HIS A 149 -21.88 10.20 6.29
N GLY A 150 -22.86 9.44 5.77
CA GLY A 150 -23.36 9.59 4.40
C GLY A 150 -22.26 9.49 3.34
N LEU A 151 -21.23 8.63 3.59
CA LEU A 151 -20.00 8.62 2.77
C LEU A 151 -20.25 8.29 1.29
N PRO A 152 -21.10 7.33 0.88
CA PRO A 152 -21.32 7.06 -0.55
C PRO A 152 -21.77 8.28 -1.33
N ASP A 153 -22.74 9.06 -0.79
CA ASP A 153 -23.24 10.26 -1.45
C ASP A 153 -22.19 11.36 -1.45
N ARG A 154 -21.51 11.56 -0.32
CA ARG A 154 -20.43 12.54 -0.20
C ARG A 154 -19.23 12.22 -1.10
N ILE A 155 -18.90 10.94 -1.31
CA ILE A 155 -17.90 10.53 -2.30
C ILE A 155 -18.35 10.98 -3.70
N HIS A 156 -19.62 10.75 -4.04
CA HIS A 156 -20.17 11.20 -5.31
C HIS A 156 -20.08 12.72 -5.49
N ASP A 157 -20.32 13.51 -4.43
CA ASP A 157 -20.31 14.98 -4.49
C ASP A 157 -18.89 15.55 -4.63
N PHE A 158 -17.90 14.89 -4.03
CA PHE A 158 -16.54 15.39 -3.97
C PHE A 158 -15.59 14.79 -4.99
N TYR A 159 -15.93 13.63 -5.61
CA TYR A 159 -15.00 12.90 -6.46
C TYR A 159 -15.52 12.73 -7.89
N ASP A 160 -14.69 13.14 -8.85
CA ASP A 160 -14.97 12.95 -10.27
C ASP A 160 -14.82 11.48 -10.71
N ARG A 161 -13.97 10.72 -10.00
CA ARG A 161 -13.67 9.32 -10.31
C ARG A 161 -13.31 8.54 -9.06
N VAL A 162 -13.68 7.25 -9.03
CA VAL A 162 -13.20 6.28 -8.05
C VAL A 162 -12.40 5.20 -8.80
N LEU A 163 -11.21 4.90 -8.31
CA LEU A 163 -10.34 3.84 -8.83
C LEU A 163 -10.25 2.73 -7.79
N VAL A 164 -10.64 1.52 -8.15
CA VAL A 164 -10.48 0.34 -7.31
C VAL A 164 -9.23 -0.41 -7.80
N TYR A 165 -8.25 -0.56 -6.91
CA TYR A 165 -6.99 -1.27 -7.19
C TYR A 165 -7.20 -2.77 -7.02
N GLY A 166 -7.98 -3.37 -7.87
CA GLY A 166 -8.38 -4.76 -7.89
C GLY A 166 -9.23 -5.06 -9.11
N GLN A 167 -9.89 -6.19 -9.11
CA GLN A 167 -10.75 -6.65 -10.19
C GLN A 167 -12.14 -7.00 -9.67
N ARG A 168 -13.16 -6.64 -10.44
CA ARG A 168 -14.56 -6.89 -10.08
C ARG A 168 -14.84 -8.38 -9.90
N GLU A 169 -14.24 -9.21 -10.74
CA GLU A 169 -14.40 -10.67 -10.76
C GLU A 169 -13.85 -11.34 -9.50
N ILE A 170 -12.91 -10.68 -8.81
CA ILE A 170 -12.34 -11.17 -7.55
C ILE A 170 -13.16 -10.66 -6.36
N PHE A 171 -13.50 -9.37 -6.36
CA PHE A 171 -14.34 -8.75 -5.34
C PHE A 171 -15.07 -7.52 -5.91
N ASP A 172 -16.38 -7.59 -6.01
CA ASP A 172 -17.19 -6.45 -6.48
C ASP A 172 -17.43 -5.45 -5.35
N SER A 173 -16.49 -4.51 -5.19
CA SER A 173 -16.55 -3.43 -4.19
C SER A 173 -17.78 -2.53 -4.40
N VAL A 174 -18.25 -2.36 -5.63
CA VAL A 174 -19.44 -1.55 -5.96
C VAL A 174 -20.69 -2.18 -5.35
N ALA A 175 -20.88 -3.47 -5.57
CA ALA A 175 -22.02 -4.21 -5.01
C ALA A 175 -21.87 -4.38 -3.49
N ALA A 176 -20.68 -4.78 -3.02
CA ALA A 176 -20.41 -5.08 -1.61
C ALA A 176 -20.61 -3.87 -0.70
N TYR A 177 -20.23 -2.67 -1.16
CA TYR A 177 -20.32 -1.44 -0.34
C TYR A 177 -21.52 -0.55 -0.70
N GLY A 178 -22.43 -1.06 -1.51
CA GLY A 178 -23.71 -0.39 -1.81
C GLY A 178 -23.55 0.95 -2.51
N PHE A 179 -22.66 1.05 -3.51
CA PHE A 179 -22.51 2.26 -4.30
C PHE A 179 -23.79 2.55 -5.09
N SER A 180 -24.21 3.80 -5.09
CA SER A 180 -25.33 4.24 -5.93
C SER A 180 -25.00 4.04 -7.42
N PRO A 181 -26.01 3.93 -8.32
CA PRO A 181 -25.76 3.85 -9.76
C PRO A 181 -24.88 4.99 -10.28
N ALA A 182 -25.06 6.20 -9.76
CA ALA A 182 -24.25 7.36 -10.14
C ALA A 182 -22.79 7.25 -9.70
N LEU A 183 -22.51 6.76 -8.48
CA LEU A 183 -21.16 6.50 -8.01
C LEU A 183 -20.53 5.31 -8.73
N ALA A 184 -21.30 4.26 -8.97
CA ALA A 184 -20.86 3.08 -9.75
C ALA A 184 -20.41 3.47 -11.17
N ALA A 185 -21.13 4.37 -11.85
CA ALA A 185 -20.75 4.88 -13.17
C ALA A 185 -19.41 5.66 -13.17
N ARG A 186 -19.02 6.22 -12.02
CA ARG A 186 -17.72 6.89 -11.84
C ARG A 186 -16.62 5.95 -11.33
N THR A 187 -16.93 4.69 -11.05
CA THR A 187 -15.97 3.71 -10.51
C THR A 187 -15.34 2.88 -11.63
N ALA A 188 -14.02 2.74 -11.58
CA ALA A 188 -13.25 1.88 -12.47
C ALA A 188 -12.37 0.91 -11.67
N TYR A 189 -12.34 -0.35 -12.12
CA TYR A 189 -11.43 -1.37 -11.60
C TYR A 189 -10.14 -1.34 -12.43
N CYS A 190 -9.02 -1.06 -11.80
CA CYS A 190 -7.74 -0.87 -12.49
C CYS A 190 -6.96 -2.18 -12.71
N GLY A 191 -7.29 -3.26 -12.02
CA GLY A 191 -6.37 -4.35 -11.79
C GLY A 191 -5.52 -4.09 -10.55
N TYR A 192 -4.63 -5.01 -10.21
CA TYR A 192 -3.78 -4.90 -9.01
C TYR A 192 -2.60 -3.97 -9.27
N VAL A 193 -2.36 -3.06 -8.33
CA VAL A 193 -1.17 -2.18 -8.35
C VAL A 193 -0.03 -2.92 -7.67
N ALA A 194 0.90 -3.43 -8.45
CA ALA A 194 2.13 -4.06 -7.98
C ALA A 194 3.32 -3.11 -8.18
N ALA A 195 4.38 -3.30 -7.39
CA ALA A 195 5.64 -2.64 -7.68
C ALA A 195 6.19 -3.19 -9.01
N PRO A 196 6.75 -2.34 -9.89
CA PRO A 196 7.34 -2.81 -11.14
C PRO A 196 8.42 -3.87 -10.86
N GLU A 197 8.52 -4.86 -11.74
CA GLU A 197 9.66 -5.76 -11.74
C GLU A 197 10.85 -4.97 -12.29
N GLU A 198 11.87 -4.78 -11.45
CA GLU A 198 13.09 -4.16 -11.94
C GLU A 198 13.93 -5.20 -12.68
N THR A 199 14.41 -4.80 -13.83
CA THR A 199 15.46 -5.56 -14.53
C THR A 199 16.77 -5.44 -13.78
N PRO A 200 17.73 -6.40 -13.96
CA PRO A 200 19.05 -6.30 -13.33
C PRO A 200 19.78 -4.98 -13.63
N ASP A 201 19.49 -4.35 -14.77
CA ASP A 201 20.09 -3.09 -15.21
C ASP A 201 19.50 -1.85 -14.50
N ASP A 202 18.30 -1.95 -13.94
CA ASP A 202 17.64 -0.86 -13.21
C ASP A 202 18.11 -0.75 -11.74
N ARG A 203 19.02 -1.63 -11.31
CA ARG A 203 19.52 -1.60 -9.93
C ARG A 203 20.50 -0.45 -9.77
N PRO A 204 20.25 0.53 -8.90
CA PRO A 204 21.25 1.53 -8.59
C PRO A 204 22.54 0.82 -8.11
N SER A 205 23.66 1.23 -8.68
CA SER A 205 24.98 0.74 -8.30
C SER A 205 25.12 0.75 -6.78
N ALA A 206 25.59 -0.34 -6.21
CA ALA A 206 25.64 -0.62 -4.79
C ALA A 206 26.41 0.47 -4.01
N SER A 207 25.74 1.51 -3.57
CA SER A 207 26.25 2.51 -2.66
C SER A 207 25.27 2.85 -1.56
N THR A 208 24.78 1.84 -0.84
CA THR A 208 24.28 2.02 0.54
C THR A 208 24.55 0.73 1.30
N ALA A 209 25.35 0.83 2.33
CA ALA A 209 25.77 -0.22 3.22
C ALA A 209 24.60 -0.81 4.01
N HIS A 210 23.83 -1.72 3.48
CA HIS A 210 22.94 -2.69 4.11
C HIS A 210 22.15 -3.48 3.03
N SER A 211 22.81 -3.91 1.95
CA SER A 211 22.18 -4.84 1.00
C SER A 211 22.09 -6.23 1.63
N HIS A 212 20.94 -6.56 2.21
CA HIS A 212 20.62 -7.97 2.49
C HIS A 212 20.69 -8.73 1.15
N ALA A 213 21.63 -9.66 1.02
CA ALA A 213 21.78 -10.44 -0.20
C ALA A 213 20.48 -11.20 -0.49
N VAL A 214 19.97 -11.09 -1.71
CA VAL A 214 18.84 -11.89 -2.17
C VAL A 214 19.17 -13.37 -1.96
N PRO A 215 18.28 -14.16 -1.31
CA PRO A 215 18.54 -15.57 -1.10
C PRO A 215 18.82 -16.26 -2.44
N ARG A 216 19.98 -16.88 -2.58
CA ARG A 216 20.31 -17.64 -3.80
C ARG A 216 19.61 -18.98 -3.75
N PRO A 217 18.86 -19.37 -4.81
CA PRO A 217 18.46 -20.76 -4.98
C PRO A 217 19.74 -21.58 -5.11
N GLY A 218 20.11 -22.32 -4.08
CA GLY A 218 21.29 -23.19 -4.10
C GLY A 218 20.92 -24.62 -4.47
N ALA A 219 21.93 -25.46 -4.75
CA ALA A 219 21.78 -26.90 -4.95
C ALA A 219 21.30 -27.66 -3.69
N GLY A 220 20.81 -26.97 -2.66
CA GLY A 220 20.37 -27.49 -1.38
C GLY A 220 18.86 -27.39 -1.16
N ARG A 221 18.46 -27.29 0.08
CA ARG A 221 17.06 -27.19 0.50
C ARG A 221 16.39 -25.95 -0.11
N PRO A 222 15.12 -26.03 -0.56
CA PRO A 222 14.37 -24.87 -1.01
C PRO A 222 14.25 -23.81 0.10
N VAL A 223 14.20 -22.53 -0.26
CA VAL A 223 14.05 -21.44 0.70
C VAL A 223 12.57 -21.11 0.85
N VAL A 224 12.07 -21.08 2.09
CA VAL A 224 10.74 -20.58 2.43
C VAL A 224 10.88 -19.32 3.26
N LEU A 225 10.21 -18.25 2.81
CA LEU A 225 10.21 -16.96 3.45
C LEU A 225 8.89 -16.73 4.19
N ALA A 226 8.95 -16.34 5.47
CA ALA A 226 7.78 -15.87 6.20
C ALA A 226 7.86 -14.34 6.42
N THR A 227 6.76 -13.62 6.17
CA THR A 227 6.68 -12.18 6.41
C THR A 227 5.29 -11.74 6.84
N VAL A 228 5.24 -10.78 7.76
CA VAL A 228 4.01 -10.24 8.34
C VAL A 228 3.81 -8.74 8.02
N GLY A 229 4.53 -8.25 7.02
CA GLY A 229 4.43 -6.87 6.60
C GLY A 229 4.99 -5.88 7.62
N GLY A 230 4.14 -5.02 8.21
CA GLY A 230 4.57 -4.04 9.22
C GLY A 230 5.06 -4.65 10.53
N GLY A 231 4.54 -5.81 10.93
CA GLY A 231 4.96 -6.54 12.14
C GLY A 231 4.10 -6.31 13.38
N GLU A 232 3.02 -5.53 13.32
CA GLU A 232 2.17 -5.28 14.50
C GLU A 232 1.41 -6.52 14.98
N ASP A 233 0.91 -7.35 14.06
CA ASP A 233 -0.08 -8.42 14.33
C ASP A 233 0.44 -9.83 14.03
N GLY A 234 1.70 -9.98 13.66
CA GLY A 234 2.20 -11.22 13.04
C GLY A 234 2.95 -12.18 13.96
N PHE A 235 2.99 -11.93 15.26
CA PHE A 235 3.80 -12.72 16.20
C PHE A 235 3.48 -14.21 16.15
N GLU A 236 2.21 -14.59 16.24
CA GLU A 236 1.80 -16.00 16.27
C GLU A 236 2.14 -16.76 14.98
N LEU A 237 1.96 -16.13 13.83
CA LEU A 237 2.37 -16.73 12.56
C LEU A 237 3.87 -16.97 12.49
N LEU A 238 4.69 -15.97 12.85
CA LEU A 238 6.14 -16.11 12.83
C LEU A 238 6.64 -17.10 13.89
N ARG A 239 6.04 -17.09 15.08
CA ARG A 239 6.34 -18.08 16.13
C ARG A 239 6.12 -19.50 15.60
N THR A 240 4.93 -19.78 15.07
CA THR A 240 4.59 -21.10 14.52
C THR A 240 5.51 -21.48 13.36
N PHE A 241 5.83 -20.54 12.46
CA PHE A 241 6.76 -20.78 11.36
C PHE A 241 8.17 -21.14 11.86
N LEU A 242 8.69 -20.43 12.86
CA LEU A 242 10.00 -20.70 13.43
C LEU A 242 10.04 -22.04 14.21
N GLU A 243 8.94 -22.42 14.84
CA GLU A 243 8.79 -23.73 15.49
C GLU A 243 8.87 -24.88 14.48
N THR A 244 8.43 -24.67 13.22
CA THR A 244 8.53 -25.71 12.17
C THR A 244 9.93 -25.81 11.57
N ALA A 245 10.80 -24.82 11.78
CA ALA A 245 12.05 -24.69 11.02
C ALA A 245 13.10 -25.77 11.34
N GLY A 246 13.14 -26.27 12.59
CA GLY A 246 14.15 -27.20 13.06
C GLY A 246 14.19 -28.54 12.33
N ASP A 247 13.03 -29.05 11.91
CA ASP A 247 12.87 -30.31 11.19
C ASP A 247 12.28 -30.14 9.79
N ALA A 248 12.27 -28.92 9.27
CA ALA A 248 11.73 -28.62 7.96
C ALA A 248 12.65 -29.10 6.83
N PRO A 249 12.10 -29.62 5.72
CA PRO A 249 12.89 -30.00 4.54
C PRO A 249 13.32 -28.78 3.71
N TRP A 250 13.15 -27.56 4.21
CA TRP A 250 13.52 -26.29 3.59
C TRP A 250 14.40 -25.45 4.51
N ARG A 251 15.02 -24.41 3.96
CA ARG A 251 15.67 -23.34 4.73
C ARG A 251 14.65 -22.24 5.06
N SER A 252 14.51 -21.94 6.32
CA SER A 252 13.53 -20.97 6.82
C SER A 252 14.15 -19.59 6.98
N ILE A 253 13.52 -18.58 6.38
CA ILE A 253 13.85 -17.17 6.56
C ILE A 253 12.59 -16.47 7.06
N ALA A 254 12.69 -15.67 8.14
CA ALA A 254 11.60 -14.90 8.67
C ALA A 254 11.94 -13.39 8.67
N VAL A 255 10.94 -12.55 8.31
CA VAL A 255 11.04 -11.09 8.36
C VAL A 255 9.92 -10.53 9.23
N THR A 256 10.28 -9.95 10.38
CA THR A 256 9.30 -9.53 11.40
C THR A 256 8.56 -8.25 11.04
N GLY A 257 9.17 -7.37 10.26
CA GLY A 257 8.71 -6.01 10.05
C GLY A 257 9.19 -5.02 11.11
N PRO A 258 9.24 -3.72 10.78
CA PRO A 258 9.83 -2.69 11.66
C PRO A 258 9.03 -2.41 12.93
N LEU A 259 7.73 -2.75 12.96
CA LEU A 259 6.80 -2.42 14.04
C LEU A 259 6.59 -3.56 15.05
N VAL A 260 7.35 -4.65 14.94
CA VAL A 260 7.31 -5.73 15.94
C VAL A 260 7.67 -5.18 17.33
N ARG A 261 6.93 -5.57 18.34
CA ARG A 261 7.18 -5.15 19.72
C ARG A 261 8.50 -5.74 20.23
N ASN A 262 9.25 -4.96 21.01
CA ASN A 262 10.60 -5.39 21.45
C ASN A 262 10.61 -6.76 22.13
N GLY A 263 9.68 -7.03 23.05
CA GLY A 263 9.58 -8.33 23.72
C GLY A 263 9.21 -9.49 22.81
N GLU A 264 8.36 -9.25 21.80
CA GLU A 264 8.02 -10.24 20.77
C GLU A 264 9.21 -10.50 19.82
N GLY A 265 9.90 -9.44 19.41
CA GLY A 265 11.11 -9.55 18.58
C GLY A 265 12.22 -10.38 19.27
N GLN A 266 12.40 -10.22 20.56
CA GLN A 266 13.36 -11.00 21.35
C GLN A 266 13.00 -12.50 21.37
N ARG A 267 11.72 -12.82 21.65
CA ARG A 267 11.23 -14.21 21.62
C ARG A 267 11.39 -14.87 20.25
N LEU A 268 11.12 -14.13 19.18
CA LEU A 268 11.32 -14.63 17.81
C LEU A 268 12.82 -14.87 17.52
N ALA A 269 13.72 -14.02 18.00
CA ALA A 269 15.15 -14.22 17.83
C ALA A 269 15.67 -15.45 18.57
N GLU A 270 15.20 -15.70 19.80
CA GLU A 270 15.51 -16.91 20.56
C GLU A 270 15.01 -18.18 19.84
N LEU A 271 13.78 -18.14 19.30
CA LEU A 271 13.23 -19.25 18.53
C LEU A 271 14.03 -19.50 17.24
N ALA A 272 14.39 -18.46 16.49
CA ALA A 272 15.18 -18.57 15.28
C ALA A 272 16.55 -19.19 15.58
N GLY A 273 17.22 -18.75 16.65
CA GLY A 273 18.51 -19.33 17.08
C GLY A 273 18.43 -20.81 17.42
N ARG A 274 17.36 -21.25 18.08
CA ARG A 274 17.14 -22.68 18.43
C ARG A 274 16.77 -23.55 17.24
N SER A 275 16.01 -23.00 16.29
CA SER A 275 15.53 -23.76 15.12
C SER A 275 16.48 -23.68 13.92
N GLY A 276 17.55 -22.89 13.99
CA GLY A 276 18.47 -22.65 12.86
C GLY A 276 17.86 -21.84 11.71
N ALA A 277 16.78 -21.11 11.96
CA ALA A 277 16.17 -20.22 10.99
C ALA A 277 16.89 -18.88 10.94
N GLU A 278 16.88 -18.25 9.76
CA GLU A 278 17.37 -16.89 9.57
C GLU A 278 16.27 -15.89 9.91
N LEU A 279 16.60 -14.86 10.72
CA LEU A 279 15.64 -13.82 11.13
C LEU A 279 16.14 -12.44 10.78
N HIS A 280 15.29 -11.67 10.07
CA HIS A 280 15.51 -10.26 9.78
C HIS A 280 14.41 -9.41 10.39
N ARG A 281 14.77 -8.26 10.92
CA ARG A 281 13.78 -7.28 11.39
C ARG A 281 13.14 -6.55 10.22
N PHE A 282 13.93 -6.15 9.23
CA PHE A 282 13.47 -5.40 8.07
C PHE A 282 14.39 -5.70 6.87
N VAL A 283 13.78 -5.92 5.73
CA VAL A 283 14.49 -6.07 4.45
C VAL A 283 13.90 -5.03 3.48
N PRO A 284 14.70 -4.05 3.05
CA PRO A 284 14.26 -3.11 2.03
C PRO A 284 13.88 -3.88 0.76
N ARG A 285 12.75 -3.49 0.14
CA ARG A 285 12.29 -4.11 -1.11
C ARG A 285 12.16 -5.65 -1.02
N LEU A 286 11.66 -6.16 0.10
CA LEU A 286 11.51 -7.60 0.34
C LEU A 286 10.82 -8.35 -0.81
N GLY A 287 9.94 -7.68 -1.56
CA GLY A 287 9.29 -8.23 -2.75
C GLY A 287 10.27 -8.77 -3.80
N ASP A 288 11.49 -8.23 -3.90
CA ASP A 288 12.49 -8.69 -4.87
C ASP A 288 13.00 -10.12 -4.54
N TRP A 289 12.88 -10.53 -3.28
CA TRP A 289 13.21 -11.88 -2.86
C TRP A 289 12.20 -12.94 -3.32
N PHE A 290 10.97 -12.52 -3.62
CA PHE A 290 9.88 -13.45 -3.94
C PHE A 290 10.15 -14.30 -5.18
N SER A 291 10.85 -13.77 -6.17
CA SER A 291 11.27 -14.56 -7.34
C SER A 291 12.27 -15.65 -7.00
N SER A 292 13.09 -15.45 -5.96
CA SER A 292 14.23 -16.29 -5.57
C SER A 292 13.90 -17.32 -4.49
N VAL A 293 12.75 -17.21 -3.82
CA VAL A 293 12.32 -18.17 -2.80
C VAL A 293 11.32 -19.17 -3.37
N ALA A 294 11.27 -20.36 -2.80
CA ALA A 294 10.39 -21.43 -3.26
C ALA A 294 8.92 -21.23 -2.86
N ALA A 295 8.67 -20.63 -1.69
CA ALA A 295 7.34 -20.25 -1.24
C ALA A 295 7.42 -19.08 -0.25
N VAL A 296 6.31 -18.36 -0.10
CA VAL A 296 6.16 -17.27 0.88
C VAL A 296 4.98 -17.56 1.79
N VAL A 297 5.21 -17.49 3.10
CA VAL A 297 4.18 -17.52 4.14
C VAL A 297 3.87 -16.08 4.54
N CYS A 298 2.60 -15.68 4.50
CA CYS A 298 2.19 -14.31 4.78
C CYS A 298 0.80 -14.20 5.39
N MET A 299 0.44 -12.98 5.84
CA MET A 299 -0.87 -12.70 6.42
C MET A 299 -1.94 -12.24 5.40
N GLY A 300 -1.64 -12.19 4.11
CA GLY A 300 -2.63 -11.75 3.12
C GLY A 300 -2.75 -10.24 2.94
N GLY A 301 -1.75 -9.46 3.38
CA GLY A 301 -1.68 -8.02 3.09
C GLY A 301 -1.61 -7.75 1.58
N TYR A 302 -2.31 -6.71 1.12
CA TYR A 302 -2.44 -6.36 -0.30
C TYR A 302 -1.11 -6.42 -1.07
N ASN A 303 -0.10 -5.67 -0.62
CA ASN A 303 1.16 -5.57 -1.34
C ASN A 303 1.92 -6.90 -1.40
N THR A 304 1.98 -7.64 -0.29
CA THR A 304 2.68 -8.93 -0.22
C THR A 304 2.04 -9.96 -1.15
N VAL A 305 0.70 -10.06 -1.11
CA VAL A 305 -0.04 -10.98 -1.98
C VAL A 305 0.12 -10.58 -3.44
N THR A 306 -0.08 -9.31 -3.76
CA THR A 306 0.00 -8.80 -5.13
C THR A 306 1.39 -9.02 -5.73
N GLN A 307 2.46 -8.70 -4.99
CA GLN A 307 3.83 -8.90 -5.44
C GLN A 307 4.20 -10.38 -5.58
N GLY A 308 3.74 -11.22 -4.65
CA GLY A 308 3.99 -12.67 -4.71
C GLY A 308 3.30 -13.32 -5.92
N LEU A 309 2.04 -12.99 -6.14
CA LEU A 309 1.28 -13.51 -7.28
C LEU A 309 1.81 -12.98 -8.61
N GLN A 310 2.17 -11.69 -8.70
CA GLN A 310 2.79 -11.13 -9.91
C GLN A 310 4.03 -11.94 -10.32
N ARG A 311 4.85 -12.37 -9.34
CA ARG A 311 6.08 -13.15 -9.57
C ARG A 311 5.85 -14.65 -9.71
N GLY A 312 4.60 -15.11 -9.66
CA GLY A 312 4.26 -16.55 -9.72
C GLY A 312 4.82 -17.34 -8.54
N THR A 313 5.00 -16.70 -7.38
CA THR A 313 5.53 -17.33 -6.18
C THR A 313 4.41 -18.04 -5.44
N PRO A 314 4.55 -19.32 -5.08
CA PRO A 314 3.60 -20.02 -4.23
C PRO A 314 3.42 -19.31 -2.89
N LEU A 315 2.17 -18.99 -2.53
CA LEU A 315 1.83 -18.30 -1.29
C LEU A 315 1.04 -19.21 -0.35
N VAL A 316 1.44 -19.25 0.91
CA VAL A 316 0.64 -19.74 2.04
C VAL A 316 0.17 -18.51 2.83
N CYS A 317 -1.13 -18.30 2.84
CA CYS A 317 -1.74 -17.14 3.48
C CYS A 317 -2.48 -17.58 4.75
N VAL A 318 -2.03 -17.04 5.90
CA VAL A 318 -2.67 -17.17 7.22
C VAL A 318 -3.16 -15.77 7.60
N PRO A 319 -4.39 -15.41 7.22
CA PRO A 319 -4.85 -14.03 7.36
C PRO A 319 -5.18 -13.69 8.81
N ARG A 320 -4.92 -12.43 9.21
CA ARG A 320 -5.48 -11.92 10.47
C ARG A 320 -6.99 -11.79 10.36
N THR A 321 -7.68 -12.02 11.47
CA THR A 321 -9.14 -11.93 11.56
C THR A 321 -9.62 -10.63 12.23
N HIS A 322 -8.77 -9.96 13.00
CA HIS A 322 -9.04 -8.74 13.73
C HIS A 322 -7.93 -7.70 13.53
N PRO A 323 -8.22 -6.38 13.60
CA PRO A 323 -9.55 -5.78 13.76
C PRO A 323 -10.36 -5.70 12.46
N ARG A 324 -9.77 -6.02 11.30
CA ARG A 324 -10.37 -5.96 9.96
C ARG A 324 -10.25 -7.29 9.26
N ARG A 325 -11.24 -7.63 8.44
CA ARG A 325 -11.35 -8.91 7.73
C ARG A 325 -10.91 -8.87 6.27
N GLU A 326 -10.35 -7.77 5.79
CA GLU A 326 -9.90 -7.62 4.40
C GLU A 326 -8.90 -8.69 3.95
N GLN A 327 -8.06 -9.16 4.89
CA GLN A 327 -7.07 -10.21 4.58
C GLN A 327 -7.75 -11.58 4.45
N VAL A 328 -8.73 -11.88 5.30
CA VAL A 328 -9.53 -13.11 5.22
C VAL A 328 -10.27 -13.17 3.89
N LEU A 329 -11.02 -12.12 3.56
CA LEU A 329 -11.81 -12.05 2.33
C LEU A 329 -10.93 -12.20 1.07
N ARG A 330 -9.74 -11.58 1.07
CA ARG A 330 -8.78 -11.72 -0.02
C ARG A 330 -8.23 -13.14 -0.11
N ALA A 331 -7.81 -13.72 1.02
CA ALA A 331 -7.28 -15.08 1.06
C ALA A 331 -8.31 -16.11 0.60
N GLU A 332 -9.58 -15.96 1.02
CA GLU A 332 -10.69 -16.81 0.58
C GLU A 332 -10.97 -16.66 -0.91
N ALA A 333 -11.04 -15.41 -1.42
CA ALA A 333 -11.33 -15.18 -2.84
C ALA A 333 -10.25 -15.77 -3.74
N LEU A 334 -8.98 -15.52 -3.44
CA LEU A 334 -7.85 -16.02 -4.23
C LEU A 334 -7.61 -17.52 -4.00
N GLY A 335 -7.87 -18.02 -2.80
CA GLY A 335 -7.79 -19.45 -2.47
C GLY A 335 -8.80 -20.29 -3.22
N ARG A 336 -10.06 -19.83 -3.37
CA ARG A 336 -11.09 -20.50 -4.19
C ARG A 336 -10.69 -20.63 -5.66
N LEU A 337 -9.88 -19.74 -6.17
CA LEU A 337 -9.32 -19.80 -7.52
C LEU A 337 -8.02 -20.63 -7.60
N GLY A 338 -7.56 -21.20 -6.47
CA GLY A 338 -6.31 -21.97 -6.42
C GLY A 338 -5.04 -21.14 -6.65
N LEU A 339 -5.11 -19.81 -6.49
CA LEU A 339 -3.98 -18.90 -6.73
C LEU A 339 -3.04 -18.80 -5.53
N LEU A 340 -3.52 -19.15 -4.34
CA LEU A 340 -2.74 -19.28 -3.10
C LEU A 340 -3.35 -20.36 -2.20
N ARG A 341 -2.54 -20.83 -1.23
CA ARG A 341 -3.03 -21.71 -0.16
C ARG A 341 -3.51 -20.86 1.00
N HIS A 342 -4.81 -20.90 1.27
CA HIS A 342 -5.40 -20.28 2.46
C HIS A 342 -5.38 -21.27 3.62
N LEU A 343 -4.77 -20.90 4.75
CA LEU A 343 -4.83 -21.62 6.01
C LEU A 343 -5.63 -20.79 7.02
N ASP A 344 -6.69 -21.39 7.57
CA ASP A 344 -7.51 -20.76 8.61
C ASP A 344 -6.65 -20.47 9.85
N PRO A 345 -6.58 -19.22 10.34
CA PRO A 345 -5.82 -18.87 11.54
C PRO A 345 -6.24 -19.65 12.79
N ALA A 346 -7.51 -20.08 12.90
CA ALA A 346 -8.01 -20.90 14.00
C ALA A 346 -7.40 -22.32 14.00
N ARG A 347 -6.84 -22.75 12.87
CA ARG A 347 -6.19 -24.05 12.69
C ARG A 347 -4.68 -23.94 12.59
N LEU A 348 -4.11 -22.78 12.91
CA LEU A 348 -2.68 -22.53 12.83
C LEU A 348 -1.93 -23.25 13.94
N ASP A 349 -1.18 -24.28 13.57
CA ASP A 349 -0.19 -24.96 14.38
C ASP A 349 1.00 -25.40 13.50
N ALA A 350 2.05 -25.94 14.11
CA ALA A 350 3.26 -26.35 13.39
C ALA A 350 2.96 -27.41 12.33
N SER A 351 2.06 -28.35 12.57
CA SER A 351 1.71 -29.43 11.66
C SER A 351 0.94 -28.92 10.43
N SER A 352 -0.12 -28.14 10.66
CA SER A 352 -0.95 -27.57 9.61
C SER A 352 -0.17 -26.58 8.72
N LEU A 353 0.70 -25.77 9.33
CA LEU A 353 1.56 -24.86 8.56
C LEU A 353 2.60 -25.64 7.73
N LYS A 354 3.23 -26.67 8.32
CA LYS A 354 4.19 -27.52 7.60
C LYS A 354 3.52 -28.23 6.42
N ALA A 355 2.32 -28.76 6.59
CA ALA A 355 1.54 -29.38 5.52
C ALA A 355 1.23 -28.36 4.39
N ALA A 356 0.73 -27.17 4.74
CA ALA A 356 0.41 -26.12 3.77
C ALA A 356 1.64 -25.65 2.98
N VAL A 357 2.80 -25.49 3.63
CA VAL A 357 4.06 -25.14 2.96
C VAL A 357 4.52 -26.28 2.06
N THR A 358 4.44 -27.55 2.49
CA THR A 358 4.80 -28.72 1.67
C THR A 358 3.95 -28.78 0.40
N GLU A 359 2.64 -28.57 0.51
CA GLU A 359 1.75 -28.48 -0.65
C GLU A 359 2.16 -27.33 -1.60
N ALA A 360 2.48 -26.15 -1.05
CA ALA A 360 2.93 -25.00 -1.84
C ALA A 360 4.25 -25.28 -2.57
N LEU A 361 5.20 -25.95 -1.93
CA LEU A 361 6.47 -26.37 -2.54
C LEU A 361 6.29 -27.41 -3.67
N GLY A 362 5.22 -28.19 -3.65
CA GLY A 362 4.87 -29.14 -4.71
C GLY A 362 4.25 -28.50 -5.95
N LEU A 363 3.91 -27.20 -5.92
CA LEU A 363 3.29 -26.53 -7.05
C LEU A 363 4.30 -26.26 -8.17
N SER A 364 3.88 -26.54 -9.42
CA SER A 364 4.62 -26.10 -10.61
C SER A 364 4.50 -24.58 -10.78
N ARG A 365 5.58 -23.84 -10.52
CA ARG A 365 5.59 -22.36 -10.70
C ARG A 365 5.14 -21.91 -12.11
N PRO A 366 5.57 -22.55 -13.23
CA PRO A 366 5.07 -22.18 -14.55
C PRO A 366 3.56 -22.36 -14.71
N ASN A 367 2.99 -23.41 -14.13
CA ASN A 367 1.55 -23.66 -14.15
C ASN A 367 0.80 -22.65 -13.30
N LEU A 368 1.27 -22.40 -12.08
CA LEU A 368 0.72 -21.38 -11.19
C LEU A 368 0.77 -20.00 -11.85
N ALA A 369 1.89 -19.62 -12.45
CA ALA A 369 2.03 -18.34 -13.13
C ALA A 369 1.07 -18.20 -14.34
N ARG A 370 0.79 -19.28 -15.09
CA ARG A 370 -0.23 -19.29 -16.14
C ARG A 370 -1.63 -19.09 -15.56
N GLN A 371 -1.97 -19.82 -14.51
CA GLN A 371 -3.25 -19.70 -13.83
C GLN A 371 -3.45 -18.29 -13.25
N ILE A 372 -2.43 -17.70 -12.63
CA ILE A 372 -2.47 -16.33 -12.12
C ILE A 372 -2.77 -15.35 -13.26
N ARG A 373 -2.03 -15.42 -14.37
CA ARG A 373 -2.24 -14.54 -15.54
C ARG A 373 -3.59 -14.72 -16.24
N SER A 374 -4.25 -15.86 -16.10
CA SER A 374 -5.61 -16.05 -16.64
C SER A 374 -6.69 -15.42 -15.76
N HIS A 375 -6.40 -15.12 -14.51
CA HIS A 375 -7.37 -14.55 -13.56
C HIS A 375 -7.04 -13.12 -13.14
N LEU A 376 -5.76 -12.76 -13.05
CA LEU A 376 -5.33 -11.49 -12.46
C LEU A 376 -4.56 -10.61 -13.44
N ARG A 377 -4.82 -9.31 -13.36
CA ARG A 377 -4.07 -8.25 -14.07
C ARG A 377 -3.28 -7.43 -13.06
N PHE A 378 -2.03 -7.18 -13.38
CA PHE A 378 -1.08 -6.40 -12.55
C PHE A 378 -0.68 -5.07 -13.20
N ASP A 379 -1.44 -4.62 -14.16
CA ASP A 379 -1.31 -3.35 -14.89
C ASP A 379 -2.05 -2.19 -14.17
N GLY A 380 -2.37 -2.36 -12.90
CA GLY A 380 -3.20 -1.42 -12.16
C GLY A 380 -2.56 -0.03 -12.01
N ALA A 381 -1.25 0.08 -12.00
CA ALA A 381 -0.56 1.36 -11.95
C ALA A 381 -0.70 2.14 -13.26
N GLU A 382 -0.54 1.45 -14.39
CA GLU A 382 -0.67 2.00 -15.74
C GLU A 382 -2.10 2.42 -16.03
N VAL A 383 -3.08 1.57 -15.69
CA VAL A 383 -4.50 1.87 -15.86
C VAL A 383 -4.91 3.06 -14.99
N ALA A 384 -4.47 3.11 -13.73
CA ALA A 384 -4.71 4.25 -12.85
C ALA A 384 -4.09 5.54 -13.43
N ALA A 385 -2.85 5.47 -13.94
CA ALA A 385 -2.19 6.60 -14.58
C ALA A 385 -2.96 7.11 -15.81
N GLN A 386 -3.49 6.22 -16.64
CA GLN A 386 -4.34 6.58 -17.79
C GLN A 386 -5.60 7.34 -17.34
N HIS A 387 -6.29 6.85 -16.31
CA HIS A 387 -7.45 7.55 -15.75
C HIS A 387 -7.08 8.94 -15.21
N LEU A 388 -5.95 9.07 -14.49
CA LEU A 388 -5.48 10.37 -13.97
C LEU A 388 -5.15 11.35 -15.12
N LEU A 389 -4.48 10.88 -16.18
CA LEU A 389 -4.21 11.69 -17.36
C LEU A 389 -5.49 12.13 -18.07
N ALA A 390 -6.49 11.25 -18.17
CA ALA A 390 -7.79 11.58 -18.74
C ALA A 390 -8.50 12.67 -17.91
N GLN A 391 -8.48 12.58 -16.57
CA GLN A 391 -9.04 13.60 -15.70
C GLN A 391 -8.30 14.95 -15.84
N ALA A 392 -6.97 14.93 -15.94
CA ALA A 392 -6.19 16.15 -16.15
C ALA A 392 -6.49 16.83 -17.49
N ARG A 393 -6.75 16.05 -18.55
CA ARG A 393 -7.15 16.58 -19.87
C ARG A 393 -8.57 17.12 -19.87
N ALA A 394 -9.49 16.51 -19.12
CA ALA A 394 -10.88 16.92 -18.99
C ALA A 394 -11.07 18.16 -18.09
N ARG A 395 -10.03 18.62 -17.40
CA ARG A 395 -10.06 19.82 -16.59
C ARG A 395 -10.51 21.03 -17.41
N ARG A 396 -11.55 21.72 -16.99
CA ARG A 396 -12.01 22.96 -17.60
C ARG A 396 -11.01 24.08 -17.31
N GLY A 397 -10.59 24.80 -18.34
CA GLY A 397 -9.45 25.72 -18.34
C GLY A 397 -9.61 26.99 -17.52
N MET A 398 -9.58 26.89 -16.20
CA MET A 398 -9.22 28.06 -15.39
C MET A 398 -7.73 28.34 -15.56
N ARG A 399 -7.38 29.59 -15.92
CA ARG A 399 -5.97 30.01 -16.00
C ARG A 399 -5.37 29.99 -14.60
N ARG A 400 -4.18 29.39 -14.49
CA ARG A 400 -3.39 29.47 -13.27
C ARG A 400 -3.12 30.93 -12.94
N PRO A 401 -3.31 31.40 -11.70
CA PRO A 401 -2.81 32.73 -11.30
C PRO A 401 -1.30 32.75 -11.55
N GLY A 402 -0.83 33.78 -12.22
CA GLY A 402 0.62 34.01 -12.30
C GLY A 402 1.19 34.07 -10.87
N LEU A 403 2.24 33.34 -10.59
CA LEU A 403 2.94 33.42 -9.33
C LEU A 403 3.49 34.84 -9.18
N ARG A 404 2.72 35.76 -8.57
CA ARG A 404 3.24 37.02 -8.13
C ARG A 404 4.03 36.77 -6.85
N ILE A 405 5.29 36.45 -7.01
CA ILE A 405 6.26 36.53 -5.91
C ILE A 405 6.39 38.06 -5.68
N SER A 406 5.66 38.59 -4.71
CA SER A 406 5.98 39.90 -4.16
C SER A 406 7.29 39.75 -3.38
N VAL A 407 8.40 39.99 -4.05
CA VAL A 407 9.68 40.22 -3.38
C VAL A 407 9.50 41.49 -2.56
N PRO A 408 9.60 41.45 -1.23
CA PRO A 408 9.60 42.68 -0.46
C PRO A 408 10.77 43.53 -0.93
N THR A 409 10.51 44.74 -1.39
CA THR A 409 11.54 45.72 -1.73
C THR A 409 12.44 45.86 -0.51
N PRO A 410 13.77 45.67 -0.60
CA PRO A 410 14.63 45.96 0.53
C PRO A 410 14.49 47.44 0.88
N MET A 411 14.03 47.72 2.10
CA MET A 411 14.13 49.07 2.66
C MET A 411 15.64 49.41 2.72
N LEU A 412 16.08 50.27 1.79
CA LEU A 412 17.37 50.95 1.92
C LEU A 412 17.27 51.80 3.21
N ALA A 413 17.92 51.31 4.27
CA ALA A 413 18.21 52.14 5.42
C ALA A 413 19.24 53.20 4.99
N LEU A 414 18.77 54.43 4.82
CA LEU A 414 19.64 55.60 4.82
C LEU A 414 19.98 55.91 6.29
N ALA A 415 21.24 55.73 6.64
CA ALA A 415 21.86 56.34 7.79
C ALA A 415 22.71 57.51 7.33
#